data_0a76e3d57e513658ad4c827eea687d08
#
_entry.id   0a76e3d57e513658ad4c827eea687d08
#
_cell.length_a   1.000
_cell.length_b   1.000
_cell.length_c   1.000
_cell.angle_alpha   90.00
_cell.angle_beta   90.00
_cell.angle_gamma   90.00
#
_symmetry.space_group_name_H-M   'P 1'
#
loop_
_entity.id
_entity.type
_entity.pdbx_description
1 polymer ?
#
loop_
_entity_poly.entity_id
_entity_poly.type
_entity_poly.pdbx_seq_one_letter_code
_entity_poly.pdbx_strand_id
1 'polypeptide(L)'
;GFNVNSTSQRAWEATLLGLKKRKILYSRSGRPSVLNNSQTSFSRFGVASSDKSHVDDYGSIGVTQGIPDGEAMAWSDLRTLSDTQIRSLARNMVKEVKKRGPFLNMSDFVNRRLQSGEMGVKGALQAAIDESSINSTFDELSDMVIAPKGGYPNQDAARGSVYTAAPGYLIQSDVLAVLGNILTTRDDTFTVRAYGELANREGVVLSRAWCEAVVQRGINYVDPVNSPETPARQVNMKSGALEDTELSAVNKAFGRKFNIVSFRWLSPEEV
;
A
#
# COMPACT_ATOMS: atom_id res chain seq x y z
N GLY A 1 -7.39 -7.14 -6.83
CA GLY A 1 -6.57 -6.15 -6.14
C GLY A 1 -6.00 -6.70 -4.84
N PHE A 2 -5.03 -6.03 -4.27
CA PHE A 2 -4.51 -6.36 -2.94
C PHE A 2 -5.18 -5.47 -1.88
N ASN A 3 -5.78 -6.07 -0.87
CA ASN A 3 -6.48 -5.34 0.17
C ASN A 3 -5.48 -4.73 1.17
N VAL A 4 -5.43 -3.40 1.24
CA VAL A 4 -4.54 -2.66 2.16
C VAL A 4 -4.89 -2.88 3.64
N ASN A 5 -6.08 -3.40 3.97
CA ASN A 5 -6.46 -3.79 5.32
C ASN A 5 -5.92 -5.18 5.72
N SER A 6 -5.11 -5.81 4.88
CA SER A 6 -4.50 -7.10 5.19
C SER A 6 -3.57 -6.99 6.41
N THR A 7 -3.82 -7.81 7.42
CA THR A 7 -2.95 -7.98 8.60
C THR A 7 -1.94 -9.11 8.43
N SER A 8 -1.82 -9.67 7.23
CA SER A 8 -0.85 -10.71 6.91
C SER A 8 0.46 -10.09 6.41
N GLN A 9 1.52 -10.20 7.20
CA GLN A 9 2.86 -9.77 6.79
C GLN A 9 3.32 -10.48 5.53
N ARG A 10 3.06 -11.80 5.41
CA ARG A 10 3.44 -12.60 4.23
C ARG A 10 2.74 -12.11 2.96
N ALA A 11 1.49 -11.67 3.06
CA ALA A 11 0.75 -11.13 1.92
C ALA A 11 1.36 -9.79 1.46
N TRP A 12 1.72 -8.90 2.38
CA TRP A 12 2.45 -7.68 2.07
C TRP A 12 3.83 -7.94 1.48
N GLU A 13 4.60 -8.89 2.06
CA GLU A 13 5.90 -9.30 1.51
C GLU A 13 5.76 -9.81 0.07
N ALA A 14 4.80 -10.71 -0.18
CA ALA A 14 4.56 -11.25 -1.51
C ALA A 14 4.22 -10.15 -2.53
N THR A 15 3.39 -9.19 -2.15
CA THR A 15 3.01 -8.06 -3.00
C THR A 15 4.23 -7.19 -3.35
N LEU A 16 5.05 -6.85 -2.38
CA LEU A 16 6.26 -6.06 -2.58
C LEU A 16 7.34 -6.83 -3.35
N LEU A 17 7.54 -8.11 -3.04
CA LEU A 17 8.49 -8.98 -3.75
C LEU A 17 8.06 -9.30 -5.18
N GLY A 18 6.76 -9.21 -5.49
CA GLY A 18 6.24 -9.30 -6.85
C GLY A 18 6.80 -8.25 -7.81
N LEU A 19 7.35 -7.17 -7.26
CA LEU A 19 8.03 -6.13 -8.05
C LEU A 19 9.49 -6.47 -8.41
N LYS A 20 10.03 -7.59 -7.92
CA LYS A 20 11.36 -8.06 -8.33
C LYS A 20 11.39 -8.32 -9.84
N LYS A 21 12.57 -8.13 -10.43
CA LYS A 21 12.82 -8.32 -11.85
C LYS A 21 12.00 -7.41 -12.79
N ARG A 22 11.35 -6.37 -12.22
CA ARG A 22 10.70 -5.37 -13.05
C ARG A 22 11.75 -4.64 -13.88
N LYS A 23 11.49 -4.50 -15.16
CA LYS A 23 12.32 -3.70 -16.06
C LYS A 23 12.13 -2.22 -15.72
N ILE A 24 13.22 -1.53 -15.44
CA ILE A 24 13.21 -0.09 -15.18
C ILE A 24 13.98 0.59 -16.29
N LEU A 25 13.34 1.58 -16.92
CA LEU A 25 14.03 2.46 -17.86
C LEU A 25 14.91 3.43 -17.08
N TYR A 26 16.14 3.57 -17.49
CA TYR A 26 17.06 4.55 -16.93
C TYR A 26 17.89 5.24 -18.02
N SER A 27 18.35 6.42 -17.71
CA SER A 27 19.26 7.17 -18.59
C SER A 27 20.71 6.87 -18.20
N ARG A 28 21.51 6.46 -19.16
CA ARG A 28 22.95 6.30 -19.03
C ARG A 28 23.67 7.16 -20.07
N SER A 29 24.43 8.15 -19.62
CA SER A 29 25.10 9.09 -20.51
C SER A 29 24.17 9.68 -21.57
N GLY A 30 22.97 10.09 -21.14
CA GLY A 30 21.92 10.63 -22.01
C GLY A 30 21.23 9.60 -22.94
N ARG A 31 21.53 8.32 -22.81
CA ARG A 31 20.93 7.26 -23.63
C ARG A 31 19.97 6.39 -22.80
N PRO A 32 18.75 6.10 -23.30
CA PRO A 32 17.85 5.19 -22.62
C PRO A 32 18.43 3.77 -22.58
N SER A 33 18.36 3.14 -21.43
CA SER A 33 18.81 1.79 -21.17
C SER A 33 17.79 1.08 -20.29
N VAL A 34 17.84 -0.26 -20.20
CA VAL A 34 16.96 -1.05 -19.36
C VAL A 34 17.77 -1.68 -18.23
N LEU A 35 17.42 -1.36 -17.01
CA LEU A 35 17.97 -2.00 -15.83
C LEU A 35 17.23 -3.31 -15.58
N ASN A 36 17.96 -4.42 -15.59
CA ASN A 36 17.47 -5.73 -15.16
C ASN A 36 17.94 -5.95 -13.73
N ASN A 37 17.13 -5.53 -12.75
CA ASN A 37 17.45 -5.67 -11.34
C ASN A 37 16.79 -6.93 -10.76
N SER A 38 17.54 -7.68 -9.96
CA SER A 38 17.04 -8.85 -9.22
C SER A 38 16.31 -8.47 -7.93
N GLN A 39 16.38 -7.21 -7.52
CA GLN A 39 15.78 -6.68 -6.29
C GLN A 39 14.50 -5.89 -6.58
N THR A 40 13.74 -5.61 -5.54
CA THR A 40 12.60 -4.69 -5.61
C THR A 40 13.09 -3.27 -5.74
N SER A 41 12.69 -2.58 -6.81
CA SER A 41 13.15 -1.23 -7.09
C SER A 41 11.99 -0.28 -7.37
N PHE A 42 12.15 0.95 -6.91
CA PHE A 42 11.23 2.05 -7.11
C PHE A 42 11.96 3.16 -7.86
N SER A 43 11.27 3.81 -8.78
CA SER A 43 11.74 4.98 -9.50
C SER A 43 10.67 6.05 -9.40
N ARG A 44 11.06 7.26 -9.03
CA ARG A 44 10.14 8.40 -8.92
C ARG A 44 9.72 8.92 -10.29
N PHE A 45 10.61 8.85 -11.25
CA PHE A 45 10.37 9.32 -12.60
C PHE A 45 10.26 8.15 -13.59
N GLY A 46 9.62 8.40 -14.73
CA GLY A 46 9.42 7.37 -15.76
C GLY A 46 10.72 6.82 -16.36
N VAL A 47 11.78 7.64 -16.35
CA VAL A 47 13.14 7.24 -16.71
C VAL A 47 14.03 7.59 -15.53
N ALA A 48 14.54 6.57 -14.84
CA ALA A 48 15.41 6.76 -13.68
C ALA A 48 16.77 7.34 -14.10
N SER A 49 17.31 8.24 -13.30
CA SER A 49 18.75 8.45 -13.26
C SER A 49 19.36 7.26 -12.52
N SER A 50 20.38 6.65 -13.04
CA SER A 50 20.91 5.45 -12.42
C SER A 50 21.83 5.76 -11.24
N ASP A 51 22.47 4.77 -10.73
CA ASP A 51 23.31 4.71 -9.55
C ASP A 51 24.33 5.87 -9.36
N LYS A 52 25.16 5.77 -8.33
CA LYS A 52 26.26 6.68 -8.00
C LYS A 52 27.12 7.12 -9.19
N SER A 53 27.34 6.22 -10.16
CA SER A 53 28.20 6.48 -11.31
C SER A 53 27.62 7.50 -12.28
N HIS A 54 26.35 7.82 -12.16
CA HIS A 54 25.66 8.76 -13.05
C HIS A 54 25.46 10.14 -12.47
N VAL A 55 25.61 10.31 -11.17
CA VAL A 55 25.77 11.64 -10.59
C VAL A 55 27.03 12.28 -11.18
N ASP A 56 28.04 11.48 -11.48
CA ASP A 56 29.27 11.92 -12.15
C ASP A 56 29.07 12.30 -13.63
N ASP A 57 28.11 11.69 -14.32
CA ASP A 57 27.77 12.02 -15.72
C ASP A 57 27.01 13.37 -15.84
N TYR A 58 26.41 13.87 -14.77
CA TYR A 58 25.87 15.21 -14.67
C TYR A 58 26.98 16.27 -14.36
N GLY A 59 28.23 15.88 -14.49
CA GLY A 59 29.42 16.71 -14.22
C GLY A 59 29.48 18.07 -14.91
N SER A 60 28.54 18.39 -15.81
CA SER A 60 28.34 19.74 -16.32
C SER A 60 27.74 20.71 -15.30
N ILE A 61 27.28 20.23 -14.15
CA ILE A 61 26.72 21.08 -13.07
C ILE A 61 27.78 21.39 -11.97
N GLY A 62 28.97 20.82 -12.07
CA GLY A 62 30.13 21.22 -11.23
C GLY A 62 30.04 20.82 -9.75
N VAL A 63 29.17 19.84 -9.37
CA VAL A 63 28.87 19.55 -7.97
C VAL A 63 29.40 18.19 -7.49
N THR A 64 30.04 17.41 -8.34
CA THR A 64 30.24 15.98 -8.09
C THR A 64 31.57 15.58 -7.46
N GLN A 65 32.57 16.41 -7.46
CA GLN A 65 33.82 16.10 -6.75
C GLN A 65 33.67 16.34 -5.25
N GLY A 66 33.58 15.25 -4.48
CA GLY A 66 33.56 15.30 -3.04
C GLY A 66 32.17 15.09 -2.37
N ILE A 67 31.15 14.74 -3.14
CA ILE A 67 29.85 14.37 -2.55
C ILE A 67 29.99 13.00 -1.88
N PRO A 68 29.67 12.87 -0.57
CA PRO A 68 29.65 11.58 0.10
C PRO A 68 28.72 10.59 -0.60
N ASP A 69 29.05 9.32 -0.55
CA ASP A 69 28.27 8.23 -1.18
C ASP A 69 26.76 8.29 -0.89
N GLY A 70 26.39 8.67 0.33
CA GLY A 70 24.99 8.80 0.72
C GLY A 70 24.28 9.98 0.04
N GLU A 71 24.97 11.09 -0.20
CA GLU A 71 24.39 12.23 -0.92
C GLU A 71 24.18 11.90 -2.40
N ALA A 72 25.12 11.20 -3.03
CA ALA A 72 24.97 10.71 -4.39
C ALA A 72 23.72 9.82 -4.53
N MET A 73 23.48 8.95 -3.53
CA MET A 73 22.27 8.12 -3.48
C MET A 73 21.00 8.97 -3.33
N ALA A 74 21.04 10.09 -2.62
CA ALA A 74 19.90 10.99 -2.46
C ALA A 74 19.43 11.59 -3.79
N TRP A 75 20.34 11.84 -4.70
CA TRP A 75 20.03 12.42 -6.01
C TRP A 75 19.74 11.39 -7.10
N SER A 76 19.99 10.10 -6.85
CA SER A 76 19.51 9.01 -7.69
C SER A 76 18.03 8.79 -7.46
N ASP A 77 17.22 8.77 -8.50
CA ASP A 77 15.77 8.48 -8.39
C ASP A 77 15.45 6.98 -8.42
N LEU A 78 16.46 6.13 -8.47
CA LEU A 78 16.33 4.69 -8.39
C LEU A 78 16.60 4.21 -6.95
N ARG A 79 15.56 3.80 -6.26
CA ARG A 79 15.67 3.20 -4.92
C ARG A 79 15.47 1.71 -4.98
N THR A 80 16.51 0.97 -4.60
CA THR A 80 16.49 -0.50 -4.53
C THR A 80 16.42 -0.96 -3.09
N LEU A 81 15.52 -1.89 -2.79
CA LEU A 81 15.34 -2.47 -1.46
C LEU A 81 15.78 -3.93 -1.43
N SER A 82 16.54 -4.28 -0.40
CA SER A 82 16.87 -5.67 -0.08
C SER A 82 15.65 -6.40 0.46
N ASP A 83 15.71 -7.75 0.45
CA ASP A 83 14.65 -8.60 1.01
C ASP A 83 14.42 -8.33 2.51
N THR A 84 15.48 -7.96 3.23
CA THR A 84 15.38 -7.59 4.65
C THR A 84 14.61 -6.28 4.83
N GLN A 85 14.87 -5.27 4.00
CA GLN A 85 14.13 -4.01 4.01
C GLN A 85 12.66 -4.22 3.61
N ILE A 86 12.38 -5.07 2.62
CA ILE A 86 11.01 -5.45 2.25
C ILE A 86 10.27 -6.11 3.41
N ARG A 87 10.90 -7.05 4.14
CA ARG A 87 10.28 -7.67 5.33
C ARG A 87 10.03 -6.66 6.43
N SER A 88 10.94 -5.72 6.64
CA SER A 88 10.77 -4.64 7.62
C SER A 88 9.59 -3.75 7.24
N LEU A 89 9.50 -3.34 5.96
CA LEU A 89 8.37 -2.55 5.44
C LEU A 89 7.04 -3.29 5.62
N ALA A 90 6.97 -4.55 5.20
CA ALA A 90 5.76 -5.36 5.32
C ALA A 90 5.29 -5.52 6.78
N ARG A 91 6.22 -5.73 7.71
CA ARG A 91 5.92 -5.78 9.15
C ARG A 91 5.37 -4.46 9.67
N ASN A 92 5.98 -3.34 9.30
CA ASN A 92 5.53 -2.01 9.71
C ASN A 92 4.21 -1.62 9.03
N MET A 93 3.96 -2.05 7.79
CA MET A 93 2.65 -1.93 7.16
C MET A 93 1.55 -2.60 7.99
N VAL A 94 1.78 -3.84 8.42
CA VAL A 94 0.81 -4.56 9.28
C VAL A 94 0.62 -3.85 10.63
N LYS A 95 1.68 -3.29 11.20
CA LYS A 95 1.60 -2.51 12.44
C LYS A 95 0.70 -1.29 12.26
N GLU A 96 0.90 -0.54 11.17
CA GLU A 96 0.09 0.64 10.86
C GLU A 96 -1.37 0.28 10.51
N VAL A 97 -1.61 -0.82 9.80
CA VAL A 97 -2.97 -1.33 9.55
C VAL A 97 -3.69 -1.65 10.86
N LYS A 98 -3.03 -2.34 11.79
CA LYS A 98 -3.62 -2.65 13.10
C LYS A 98 -3.87 -1.41 13.97
N LYS A 99 -3.02 -0.38 13.84
CA LYS A 99 -3.10 0.85 14.60
C LYS A 99 -4.17 1.82 14.07
N ARG A 100 -4.32 1.91 12.76
CA ARG A 100 -5.16 2.92 12.07
C ARG A 100 -6.37 2.36 11.37
N GLY A 101 -6.32 1.10 10.96
CA GLY A 101 -7.39 0.46 10.16
C GLY A 101 -8.63 0.08 11.00
N PRO A 102 -9.66 -0.45 10.35
CA PRO A 102 -9.71 -0.65 8.90
C PRO A 102 -9.88 0.66 8.13
N PHE A 103 -9.16 0.78 7.00
CA PHE A 103 -9.29 1.91 6.09
C PHE A 103 -10.55 1.75 5.25
N LEU A 104 -11.36 2.81 5.16
CA LEU A 104 -12.63 2.79 4.42
C LEU A 104 -12.44 3.05 2.92
N ASN A 105 -11.41 3.80 2.58
CA ASN A 105 -11.05 4.15 1.21
C ASN A 105 -9.53 4.39 1.11
N MET A 106 -9.01 4.51 -0.11
CA MET A 106 -7.58 4.73 -0.34
C MET A 106 -7.07 6.06 0.21
N SER A 107 -7.93 7.09 0.26
CA SER A 107 -7.55 8.37 0.85
C SER A 107 -7.28 8.25 2.35
N ASP A 108 -8.05 7.42 3.07
CA ASP A 108 -7.84 7.15 4.50
C ASP A 108 -6.53 6.36 4.75
N PHE A 109 -6.13 5.52 3.81
CA PHE A 109 -4.86 4.79 3.87
C PHE A 109 -3.65 5.68 3.62
N VAL A 110 -3.76 6.60 2.66
CA VAL A 110 -2.64 7.41 2.16
C VAL A 110 -2.46 8.71 2.95
N ASN A 111 -3.58 9.37 3.29
CA ASN A 111 -3.53 10.69 3.90
C ASN A 111 -3.35 10.62 5.42
N ARG A 112 -2.76 11.68 5.99
CA ARG A 112 -2.78 11.91 7.42
C ARG A 112 -4.20 12.19 7.91
N ARG A 113 -4.47 11.93 9.18
CA ARG A 113 -5.74 12.30 9.82
C ARG A 113 -5.72 13.76 10.28
N LEU A 114 -6.87 14.39 10.30
CA LEU A 114 -7.01 15.78 10.76
C LEU A 114 -7.06 15.82 12.30
N GLN A 115 -5.95 15.44 12.92
CA GLN A 115 -5.80 15.43 14.38
C GLN A 115 -4.35 15.75 14.75
N SER A 116 -4.08 16.01 16.03
CA SER A 116 -2.72 16.14 16.56
C SER A 116 -2.05 14.77 16.75
N GLY A 117 -0.72 14.79 16.95
CA GLY A 117 0.07 13.59 17.16
C GLY A 117 0.44 12.87 15.87
N GLU A 118 0.98 11.69 16.01
CA GLU A 118 1.60 10.92 14.91
C GLU A 118 0.67 10.68 13.71
N MET A 119 -0.59 10.39 13.95
CA MET A 119 -1.55 10.16 12.86
C MET A 119 -1.91 11.46 12.12
N GLY A 120 -1.68 12.61 12.73
CA GLY A 120 -1.87 13.94 12.11
C GLY A 120 -0.66 14.40 11.29
N VAL A 121 0.48 13.69 11.38
CA VAL A 121 1.71 14.04 10.65
C VAL A 121 1.74 13.37 9.29
N LYS A 122 1.42 12.08 9.20
CA LYS A 122 1.54 11.27 7.98
C LYS A 122 0.52 10.14 7.90
N GLY A 123 0.27 9.65 6.68
CA GLY A 123 -0.57 8.49 6.42
C GLY A 123 0.11 7.17 6.80
N ALA A 124 -0.65 6.06 6.70
CA ALA A 124 -0.18 4.75 7.13
C ALA A 124 1.04 4.24 6.34
N LEU A 125 1.03 4.42 5.01
CA LEU A 125 2.12 3.96 4.16
C LEU A 125 3.41 4.74 4.43
N GLN A 126 3.34 6.07 4.56
CA GLN A 126 4.52 6.88 4.88
C GLN A 126 5.05 6.54 6.28
N ALA A 127 4.17 6.36 7.26
CA ALA A 127 4.57 5.95 8.61
C ALA A 127 5.31 4.61 8.62
N ALA A 128 4.83 3.63 7.84
CA ALA A 128 5.48 2.34 7.71
C ALA A 128 6.86 2.42 7.02
N ILE A 129 7.01 3.30 6.03
CA ILE A 129 8.31 3.54 5.37
C ILE A 129 9.30 4.12 6.38
N ASP A 130 8.90 5.16 7.12
CA ASP A 130 9.77 5.84 8.07
C ASP A 130 10.19 4.90 9.22
N GLU A 131 9.26 4.10 9.75
CA GLU A 131 9.56 3.11 10.80
C GLU A 131 10.40 1.92 10.30
N SER A 132 10.52 1.73 8.99
CA SER A 132 11.31 0.64 8.41
C SER A 132 12.80 0.92 8.35
N SER A 133 13.23 2.11 8.73
CA SER A 133 14.63 2.58 8.64
C SER A 133 15.21 2.47 7.22
N ILE A 134 14.36 2.48 6.19
CA ILE A 134 14.79 2.39 4.80
C ILE A 134 15.60 3.62 4.41
N ASN A 135 15.23 4.76 4.98
CA ASN A 135 15.85 6.06 4.69
C ASN A 135 16.88 6.49 5.76
N SER A 136 17.25 5.63 6.72
CA SER A 136 18.14 6.01 7.83
C SER A 136 19.50 6.56 7.37
N THR A 137 20.02 6.06 6.26
CA THR A 137 21.26 6.58 5.66
C THR A 137 21.20 8.10 5.38
N PHE A 138 20.01 8.62 5.05
CA PHE A 138 19.84 10.05 4.80
C PHE A 138 19.71 10.86 6.08
N ASP A 139 19.21 10.26 7.14
CA ASP A 139 19.12 10.90 8.45
C ASP A 139 20.50 11.07 9.06
N GLU A 140 21.41 10.11 8.81
CA GLU A 140 22.82 10.17 9.24
C GLU A 140 23.65 11.22 8.50
N LEU A 141 23.26 11.60 7.26
CA LEU A 141 23.95 12.59 6.45
C LEU A 141 23.65 14.03 6.85
N SER A 142 22.65 14.26 7.68
CA SER A 142 22.17 15.59 7.97
C SER A 142 21.79 15.76 9.45
N ASP A 143 22.60 16.52 10.18
CA ASP A 143 22.25 17.03 11.51
C ASP A 143 21.17 18.14 11.47
N MET A 144 20.78 18.59 10.27
CA MET A 144 19.80 19.64 10.10
C MET A 144 18.38 19.11 10.26
N VAL A 145 17.89 19.15 11.48
CA VAL A 145 16.46 19.08 11.73
C VAL A 145 15.87 20.46 11.50
N ILE A 146 14.97 20.58 10.52
CA ILE A 146 14.23 21.83 10.33
C ILE A 146 13.29 21.96 11.54
N ALA A 147 13.63 22.86 12.47
CA ALA A 147 12.73 23.23 13.54
C ALA A 147 11.70 24.23 13.02
N PRO A 148 10.42 23.89 12.97
CA PRO A 148 9.40 24.82 12.49
C PRO A 148 9.28 26.01 13.43
N LYS A 149 9.30 27.23 12.85
CA LYS A 149 8.96 28.47 13.56
C LYS A 149 7.47 28.73 13.34
N GLY A 150 6.70 28.84 14.41
CA GLY A 150 5.32 29.32 14.32
C GLY A 150 4.29 28.41 14.96
N GLY A 151 3.07 28.91 15.11
CA GLY A 151 1.97 28.31 15.87
C GLY A 151 0.99 27.46 15.08
N TYR A 152 1.40 26.73 14.06
CA TYR A 152 0.50 25.83 13.33
C TYR A 152 0.35 24.46 14.01
N PRO A 153 -0.80 23.77 13.82
CA PRO A 153 -1.20 22.62 14.64
C PRO A 153 -0.27 21.40 14.58
N ASN A 154 0.40 21.15 13.46
CA ASN A 154 1.21 19.94 13.25
C ASN A 154 2.67 20.32 12.96
N GLN A 155 3.33 20.93 13.91
CA GLN A 155 4.72 21.37 13.77
C GLN A 155 5.68 20.23 13.44
N ASP A 156 5.43 19.03 13.97
CA ASP A 156 6.25 17.85 13.71
C ASP A 156 6.21 17.38 12.24
N ALA A 157 5.23 17.79 11.47
CA ALA A 157 5.17 17.50 10.03
C ALA A 157 6.24 18.23 9.21
N ALA A 158 6.84 19.28 9.76
CA ALA A 158 7.91 20.05 9.12
C ALA A 158 9.31 19.60 9.57
N ARG A 159 9.40 18.63 10.48
CA ARG A 159 10.67 18.07 10.93
C ARG A 159 11.10 16.95 9.99
N GLY A 160 12.39 16.85 9.74
CA GLY A 160 12.96 15.75 8.95
C GLY A 160 14.34 16.06 8.42
N SER A 161 14.92 15.11 7.72
CA SER A 161 16.17 15.29 6.99
C SER A 161 15.97 16.30 5.85
N VAL A 162 17.02 17.07 5.52
CA VAL A 162 17.04 17.92 4.32
C VAL A 162 16.85 17.12 3.04
N TYR A 163 17.10 15.82 3.08
CA TYR A 163 16.93 14.90 1.95
C TYR A 163 15.50 14.34 1.81
N THR A 164 14.55 14.70 2.66
CA THR A 164 13.18 14.12 2.65
C THR A 164 12.47 14.25 1.30
N ALA A 165 12.82 15.25 0.49
CA ALA A 165 12.25 15.41 -0.85
C ALA A 165 13.21 14.97 -1.98
N ALA A 166 14.42 14.54 -1.65
CA ALA A 166 15.40 14.11 -2.65
C ALA A 166 14.88 12.87 -3.41
N PRO A 167 15.22 12.69 -4.70
CA PRO A 167 14.69 11.59 -5.50
C PRO A 167 14.97 10.19 -4.95
N GLY A 168 16.13 9.98 -4.33
CA GLY A 168 16.51 8.70 -3.74
C GLY A 168 15.89 8.40 -2.36
N TYR A 169 15.32 9.42 -1.71
CA TYR A 169 14.59 9.24 -0.46
C TYR A 169 13.22 8.62 -0.74
N LEU A 170 13.02 7.39 -0.30
CA LEU A 170 11.78 6.68 -0.58
C LEU A 170 10.60 7.31 0.17
N ILE A 171 9.58 7.69 -0.57
CA ILE A 171 8.32 8.20 -0.02
C ILE A 171 7.13 7.38 -0.52
N GLN A 172 5.99 7.56 0.11
CA GLN A 172 4.78 6.79 -0.24
C GLN A 172 4.38 6.91 -1.70
N SER A 173 4.62 8.05 -2.36
CA SER A 173 4.29 8.24 -3.77
C SER A 173 5.09 7.31 -4.68
N ASP A 174 6.34 6.98 -4.34
CA ASP A 174 7.16 6.07 -5.13
C ASP A 174 6.61 4.64 -5.10
N VAL A 175 6.10 4.22 -3.93
CA VAL A 175 5.43 2.93 -3.76
C VAL A 175 4.07 2.91 -4.47
N LEU A 176 3.30 3.98 -4.33
CA LEU A 176 1.97 4.10 -4.94
C LEU A 176 2.04 4.22 -6.47
N ALA A 177 3.06 4.85 -7.03
CA ALA A 177 3.26 4.91 -8.48
C ALA A 177 3.33 3.52 -9.11
N VAL A 178 3.79 2.53 -8.35
CA VAL A 178 3.95 1.15 -8.84
C VAL A 178 2.79 0.25 -8.43
N LEU A 179 2.32 0.38 -7.19
CA LEU A 179 1.33 -0.52 -6.61
C LEU A 179 -0.09 0.05 -6.59
N GLY A 180 -0.26 1.37 -6.78
CA GLY A 180 -1.54 2.03 -6.57
C GLY A 180 -2.70 1.46 -7.40
N ASN A 181 -2.41 0.94 -8.59
CA ASN A 181 -3.41 0.34 -9.47
C ASN A 181 -3.87 -1.06 -9.02
N ILE A 182 -3.14 -1.71 -8.13
CA ILE A 182 -3.49 -3.03 -7.58
C ILE A 182 -3.92 -2.95 -6.11
N LEU A 183 -3.70 -1.83 -5.44
CA LEU A 183 -4.11 -1.63 -4.06
C LEU A 183 -5.59 -1.26 -3.97
N THR A 184 -6.28 -1.84 -3.01
CA THR A 184 -7.69 -1.56 -2.73
C THR A 184 -7.95 -1.65 -1.23
N THR A 185 -8.97 -0.96 -0.75
CA THR A 185 -9.43 -1.08 0.64
C THR A 185 -10.50 -2.16 0.81
N ARG A 186 -10.99 -2.70 -0.29
CA ARG A 186 -12.06 -3.71 -0.30
C ARG A 186 -11.80 -4.75 -1.38
N ASP A 187 -12.00 -6.00 -1.03
CA ASP A 187 -12.15 -7.05 -2.01
C ASP A 187 -13.62 -7.07 -2.44
N ASP A 188 -13.86 -6.99 -3.72
CA ASP A 188 -15.20 -7.03 -4.30
C ASP A 188 -15.49 -8.37 -4.99
N THR A 189 -14.48 -9.22 -5.15
CA THR A 189 -14.62 -10.55 -5.75
C THR A 189 -14.09 -11.61 -4.79
N PHE A 190 -14.91 -12.61 -4.52
CA PHE A 190 -14.63 -13.67 -3.56
C PHE A 190 -14.84 -15.02 -4.22
N THR A 191 -13.94 -15.97 -3.95
CA THR A 191 -14.15 -17.38 -4.28
C THR A 191 -14.67 -18.08 -3.03
N VAL A 192 -15.86 -18.61 -3.12
CA VAL A 192 -16.54 -19.37 -2.05
C VAL A 192 -16.53 -20.83 -2.43
N ARG A 193 -15.94 -21.66 -1.58
CA ARG A 193 -16.03 -23.11 -1.70
C ARG A 193 -16.95 -23.63 -0.62
N ALA A 194 -17.89 -24.47 -1.00
CA ALA A 194 -18.82 -25.12 -0.08
C ALA A 194 -18.73 -26.65 -0.22
N TYR A 195 -18.89 -27.32 0.89
CA TYR A 195 -18.94 -28.76 1.01
C TYR A 195 -20.25 -29.19 1.66
N GLY A 196 -20.86 -30.21 1.12
CA GLY A 196 -22.03 -30.86 1.69
C GLY A 196 -21.89 -32.36 1.66
N GLU A 197 -22.41 -33.01 2.68
CA GLU A 197 -22.51 -34.49 2.73
C GLU A 197 -23.89 -34.95 3.20
N LEU A 198 -24.28 -36.08 2.68
CA LEU A 198 -25.44 -36.81 3.13
C LEU A 198 -24.96 -38.06 3.91
N ALA A 199 -25.32 -38.15 5.17
CA ALA A 199 -25.06 -39.33 5.99
C ALA A 199 -26.35 -40.07 6.38
N ASN A 200 -26.28 -41.38 6.57
CA ASN A 200 -27.37 -42.15 7.10
C ASN A 200 -27.51 -41.95 8.63
N ARG A 201 -28.53 -42.58 9.25
CA ARG A 201 -28.77 -42.47 10.71
C ARG A 201 -27.62 -43.03 11.57
N GLU A 202 -26.76 -43.85 10.99
CA GLU A 202 -25.60 -44.46 11.64
C GLU A 202 -24.34 -43.65 11.47
N GLY A 203 -24.42 -42.49 10.81
CA GLY A 203 -23.27 -41.58 10.56
C GLY A 203 -22.41 -41.97 9.36
N VAL A 204 -22.80 -42.96 8.56
CA VAL A 204 -22.08 -43.34 7.34
C VAL A 204 -22.43 -42.37 6.23
N VAL A 205 -21.40 -41.77 5.64
CA VAL A 205 -21.54 -40.80 4.53
C VAL A 205 -21.94 -41.56 3.27
N LEU A 206 -23.11 -41.23 2.72
CA LEU A 206 -23.66 -41.82 1.50
C LEU A 206 -23.29 -41.06 0.24
N SER A 207 -23.16 -39.74 0.33
CA SER A 207 -22.82 -38.89 -0.80
C SER A 207 -22.11 -37.62 -0.31
N ARG A 208 -21.24 -37.07 -1.18
CA ARG A 208 -20.55 -35.82 -0.94
C ARG A 208 -20.62 -34.96 -2.18
N ALA A 209 -20.69 -33.67 -2.00
CA ALA A 209 -20.63 -32.71 -3.10
C ALA A 209 -19.81 -31.49 -2.68
N TRP A 210 -19.06 -30.98 -3.61
CA TRP A 210 -18.31 -29.74 -3.48
C TRP A 210 -18.69 -28.80 -4.60
N CYS A 211 -18.77 -27.53 -4.29
CA CYS A 211 -18.96 -26.50 -5.30
C CYS A 211 -18.05 -25.32 -5.04
N GLU A 212 -17.78 -24.58 -6.09
CA GLU A 212 -17.05 -23.32 -6.07
C GLU A 212 -17.89 -22.26 -6.78
N ALA A 213 -18.07 -21.14 -6.13
CA ALA A 213 -18.69 -19.95 -6.72
C ALA A 213 -17.73 -18.77 -6.65
N VAL A 214 -17.59 -18.06 -7.75
CA VAL A 214 -16.97 -16.72 -7.75
C VAL A 214 -18.12 -15.72 -7.66
N VAL A 215 -18.11 -14.96 -6.58
CA VAL A 215 -19.11 -13.92 -6.32
C VAL A 215 -18.46 -12.56 -6.31
N GLN A 216 -19.15 -11.58 -6.90
CA GLN A 216 -18.68 -10.20 -6.96
C GLN A 216 -19.67 -9.28 -6.25
N ARG A 217 -19.16 -8.47 -5.33
CA ARG A 217 -19.93 -7.42 -4.68
C ARG A 217 -20.12 -6.26 -5.65
N GLY A 218 -21.38 -5.92 -5.93
CA GLY A 218 -21.75 -4.78 -6.76
C GLY A 218 -21.76 -3.46 -5.97
N ILE A 219 -22.00 -2.38 -6.70
CA ILE A 219 -22.15 -1.04 -6.12
C ILE A 219 -23.49 -0.82 -5.44
N ASN A 220 -24.52 -1.57 -5.86
CA ASN A 220 -25.89 -1.43 -5.35
C ASN A 220 -26.05 -2.09 -3.99
N TYR A 221 -26.85 -1.50 -3.13
CA TYR A 221 -27.29 -2.14 -1.89
C TYR A 221 -28.31 -3.24 -2.16
N VAL A 222 -28.47 -4.15 -1.20
CA VAL A 222 -29.52 -5.20 -1.25
C VAL A 222 -30.90 -4.58 -1.30
N ASP A 223 -31.15 -3.58 -0.44
CA ASP A 223 -32.36 -2.78 -0.45
C ASP A 223 -32.10 -1.49 -1.27
N PRO A 224 -32.85 -1.28 -2.38
CA PRO A 224 -32.64 -0.15 -3.27
C PRO A 224 -33.06 1.22 -2.69
N VAL A 225 -33.61 1.26 -1.48
CA VAL A 225 -34.00 2.51 -0.80
C VAL A 225 -32.79 3.43 -0.56
N ASN A 226 -31.60 2.87 -0.38
CA ASN A 226 -30.37 3.66 -0.30
C ASN A 226 -29.67 3.67 -1.66
N SER A 227 -29.25 4.85 -2.08
CA SER A 227 -28.47 5.00 -3.31
C SER A 227 -27.06 4.38 -3.17
N PRO A 228 -26.43 3.98 -4.30
CA PRO A 228 -25.08 3.43 -4.28
C PRO A 228 -24.03 4.36 -3.63
N GLU A 229 -24.25 5.68 -3.68
CA GLU A 229 -23.34 6.68 -3.15
C GLU A 229 -23.43 6.82 -1.63
N THR A 230 -24.48 6.30 -0.99
CA THR A 230 -24.64 6.37 0.46
C THR A 230 -23.50 5.56 1.13
N PRO A 231 -22.60 6.20 1.88
CA PRO A 231 -21.54 5.47 2.57
C PRO A 231 -22.13 4.68 3.75
N ALA A 232 -21.51 3.55 4.10
CA ALA A 232 -21.92 2.80 5.29
C ALA A 232 -21.61 3.55 6.60
N ARG A 233 -20.50 4.28 6.58
CA ARG A 233 -20.06 5.17 7.67
C ARG A 233 -19.46 6.43 7.08
N GLN A 234 -19.57 7.51 7.81
CA GLN A 234 -18.96 8.79 7.46
C GLN A 234 -18.13 9.32 8.62
N VAL A 235 -17.11 10.11 8.29
CA VAL A 235 -16.31 10.81 9.31
C VAL A 235 -17.06 12.10 9.66
N ASN A 236 -17.37 12.26 10.93
CA ASN A 236 -17.86 13.55 11.43
C ASN A 236 -16.73 14.58 11.35
N MET A 237 -16.93 15.60 10.52
CA MET A 237 -15.91 16.64 10.27
C MET A 237 -15.56 17.47 11.51
N LYS A 238 -16.42 17.48 12.55
CA LYS A 238 -16.19 18.23 13.79
C LYS A 238 -15.46 17.41 14.84
N SER A 239 -15.84 16.13 14.99
CA SER A 239 -15.30 15.24 16.05
C SER A 239 -14.21 14.31 15.54
N GLY A 240 -14.06 14.12 14.23
CA GLY A 240 -13.19 13.10 13.64
C GLY A 240 -13.68 11.65 13.87
N ALA A 241 -14.83 11.47 14.53
CA ALA A 241 -15.38 10.15 14.82
C ALA A 241 -16.05 9.54 13.59
N LEU A 242 -16.02 8.20 13.51
CA LEU A 242 -16.79 7.45 12.52
C LEU A 242 -18.23 7.31 13.02
N GLU A 243 -19.17 7.82 12.24
CA GLU A 243 -20.59 7.74 12.52
C GLU A 243 -21.30 6.86 11.49
N ASP A 244 -22.30 6.13 11.94
CA ASP A 244 -23.16 5.34 11.07
C ASP A 244 -24.06 6.27 10.26
N THR A 245 -24.24 5.95 8.99
CA THR A 245 -25.16 6.69 8.11
C THR A 245 -26.59 6.12 8.20
N GLU A 246 -27.55 6.83 7.60
CA GLU A 246 -28.96 6.41 7.55
C GLU A 246 -29.20 5.32 6.51
N LEU A 247 -28.58 4.17 6.72
CA LEU A 247 -28.91 2.96 5.95
C LEU A 247 -30.17 2.31 6.49
N SER A 248 -30.98 1.70 5.60
CA SER A 248 -32.10 0.84 5.99
C SER A 248 -31.61 -0.33 6.86
N ALA A 249 -32.51 -0.89 7.65
CA ALA A 249 -32.18 -2.05 8.50
C ALA A 249 -31.63 -3.24 7.68
N VAL A 250 -32.18 -3.45 6.47
CA VAL A 250 -31.70 -4.47 5.53
C VAL A 250 -30.27 -4.18 5.08
N ASN A 251 -29.97 -2.93 4.70
CA ASN A 251 -28.65 -2.55 4.23
C ASN A 251 -27.60 -2.49 5.34
N LYS A 252 -28.01 -2.23 6.58
CA LYS A 252 -27.13 -2.39 7.75
C LYS A 252 -26.77 -3.85 8.01
N ALA A 253 -27.71 -4.78 7.80
CA ALA A 253 -27.50 -6.21 8.03
C ALA A 253 -26.76 -6.91 6.87
N PHE A 254 -27.14 -6.62 5.62
CA PHE A 254 -26.67 -7.36 4.44
C PHE A 254 -25.72 -6.55 3.53
N GLY A 255 -25.70 -5.25 3.63
CA GLY A 255 -24.79 -4.40 2.89
C GLY A 255 -25.07 -4.35 1.39
N ARG A 256 -24.05 -4.51 0.59
CA ARG A 256 -24.08 -4.45 -0.88
C ARG A 256 -24.51 -5.79 -1.48
N LYS A 257 -25.19 -5.73 -2.63
CA LYS A 257 -25.62 -6.91 -3.38
C LYS A 257 -24.44 -7.65 -3.98
N PHE A 258 -24.46 -8.99 -3.86
CA PHE A 258 -23.50 -9.87 -4.53
C PHE A 258 -24.13 -10.48 -5.78
N ASN A 259 -23.33 -10.57 -6.84
CA ASN A 259 -23.66 -11.25 -8.07
C ASN A 259 -22.78 -12.49 -8.22
N ILE A 260 -23.36 -13.61 -8.63
CA ILE A 260 -22.57 -14.82 -8.97
C ILE A 260 -21.99 -14.61 -10.36
N VAL A 261 -20.66 -14.58 -10.45
CA VAL A 261 -19.92 -14.44 -11.72
C VAL A 261 -19.73 -15.79 -12.36
N SER A 262 -19.41 -16.82 -11.57
CA SER A 262 -19.30 -18.19 -12.02
C SER A 262 -19.71 -19.16 -10.90
N PHE A 263 -20.17 -20.32 -11.31
CA PHE A 263 -20.49 -21.42 -10.41
C PHE A 263 -20.11 -22.74 -11.09
N ARG A 264 -19.46 -23.64 -10.33
CA ARG A 264 -19.15 -24.98 -10.79
C ARG A 264 -19.18 -26.00 -9.67
N TRP A 265 -19.54 -27.21 -9.98
CA TRP A 265 -19.32 -28.35 -9.12
C TRP A 265 -17.87 -28.80 -9.25
N LEU A 266 -17.27 -29.19 -8.14
CA LEU A 266 -15.90 -29.68 -8.10
C LEU A 266 -15.92 -31.21 -8.03
N SER A 267 -14.98 -31.85 -8.72
CA SER A 267 -14.68 -33.25 -8.52
C SER A 267 -13.86 -33.47 -7.25
N PRO A 268 -13.85 -34.69 -6.68
CA PRO A 268 -13.02 -35.01 -5.52
C PRO A 268 -11.52 -34.75 -5.73
N GLU A 269 -11.06 -34.73 -6.97
CA GLU A 269 -9.66 -34.51 -7.36
C GLU A 269 -9.29 -33.03 -7.39
N GLU A 270 -10.28 -32.12 -7.38
CA GLU A 270 -10.08 -30.66 -7.44
C GLU A 270 -10.14 -30.00 -6.05
N VAL A 271 -10.34 -30.81 -4.97
CA VAL A 271 -10.54 -30.30 -3.59
C VAL A 271 -9.27 -30.53 -2.69
#